data_f2f7a27df0b2d6bb8c1e2155963bbd98
#
_entry.id   f2f7a27df0b2d6bb8c1e2155963bbd98
#
_cell.length_a   1.000
_cell.length_b   1.000
_cell.length_c   1.000
_cell.angle_alpha   90.00
_cell.angle_beta   90.00
_cell.angle_gamma   90.00
#
_symmetry.space_group_name_H-M   'P 1'
#
loop_
_entity.id
_entity.type
_entity.pdbx_description
1 polymer ?
#
loop_
_entity_poly.entity_id
_entity_poly.type
_entity_poly.pdbx_seq_one_letter_code
_entity_poly.pdbx_strand_id
1 'polypeptide(L)'
;MTEHSYKVNVADFAADPTLASNDGWVNMAVQFLVDRAHGGAHQVVFGRTVFAPGESVHELHRHPGAEEVVYLVRGSGVATNGDEEIVLGVGDIAFHPQGEWHGFYNTSPTEEAEMIWVWAGAASKDDAGYEVKDGASLGRGHSHG
;
A
#
# COMPACT_ATOMS: atom_id res chain seq x y z
N MET A 1 -18.40 -19.14 -7.34
CA MET A 1 -17.32 -18.53 -8.13
C MET A 1 -16.52 -19.58 -8.85
N THR A 2 -16.41 -19.44 -10.12
CA THR A 2 -15.64 -20.38 -10.92
C THR A 2 -14.16 -20.04 -10.80
N GLU A 3 -13.36 -21.03 -10.50
CA GLU A 3 -11.93 -20.81 -10.37
C GLU A 3 -11.27 -21.02 -11.71
N HIS A 4 -10.86 -19.95 -12.31
CA HIS A 4 -10.19 -20.00 -13.61
C HIS A 4 -9.25 -18.78 -13.70
N SER A 5 -8.44 -18.79 -14.73
CA SER A 5 -7.52 -17.68 -14.96
C SER A 5 -8.29 -16.37 -15.14
N TYR A 6 -7.71 -15.29 -14.67
CA TYR A 6 -8.32 -13.98 -14.62
C TYR A 6 -7.32 -12.95 -15.11
N LYS A 7 -7.80 -12.01 -15.92
CA LYS A 7 -6.96 -10.93 -16.42
C LYS A 7 -7.65 -9.60 -16.15
N VAL A 8 -6.87 -8.62 -15.72
CA VAL A 8 -7.36 -7.26 -15.54
C VAL A 8 -6.26 -6.29 -16.00
N ASN A 9 -6.66 -5.13 -16.46
CA ASN A 9 -5.75 -4.06 -16.82
C ASN A 9 -5.99 -2.89 -15.88
N VAL A 10 -4.93 -2.26 -15.41
CA VAL A 10 -5.07 -1.15 -14.45
C VAL A 10 -5.89 0.01 -15.03
N ALA A 11 -5.90 0.15 -16.35
CA ALA A 11 -6.67 1.22 -16.99
C ALA A 11 -8.18 1.01 -16.86
N ASP A 12 -8.62 -0.20 -16.56
CA ASP A 12 -10.04 -0.53 -16.45
C ASP A 12 -10.56 -0.42 -15.02
N PHE A 13 -9.69 -0.10 -14.07
CA PHE A 13 -10.05 -0.03 -12.65
C PHE A 13 -10.00 1.40 -12.16
N ALA A 14 -11.00 1.78 -11.38
CA ALA A 14 -10.94 3.03 -10.63
C ALA A 14 -10.22 2.81 -9.32
N ALA A 15 -9.72 3.88 -8.72
CA ALA A 15 -9.21 3.82 -7.37
C ALA A 15 -10.35 3.50 -6.41
N ASP A 16 -10.03 2.86 -5.28
CA ASP A 16 -11.04 2.49 -4.30
C ASP A 16 -11.61 3.76 -3.65
N PRO A 17 -12.88 4.06 -3.88
CA PRO A 17 -13.46 5.29 -3.35
C PRO A 17 -13.76 5.24 -1.85
N THR A 18 -13.62 4.08 -1.22
CA THR A 18 -13.88 3.96 0.22
C THR A 18 -12.67 4.36 1.06
N LEU A 19 -11.50 4.54 0.44
CA LEU A 19 -10.31 4.93 1.17
C LEU A 19 -10.28 6.44 1.29
N ALA A 20 -10.03 6.91 2.49
CA ALA A 20 -10.02 8.33 2.77
C ALA A 20 -8.74 8.71 3.51
N SER A 21 -8.36 9.97 3.37
CA SER A 21 -7.10 10.44 3.95
C SER A 21 -7.06 10.29 5.46
N ASN A 22 -8.21 10.38 6.14
CA ASN A 22 -8.21 10.25 7.59
C ASN A 22 -8.05 8.80 8.05
N ASP A 23 -8.03 7.85 7.10
CA ASP A 23 -7.77 6.45 7.41
C ASP A 23 -6.31 6.08 7.19
N GLY A 24 -5.44 7.06 7.04
CA GLY A 24 -4.03 6.80 6.82
C GLY A 24 -3.62 6.77 5.36
N TRP A 25 -4.54 7.14 4.46
CA TRP A 25 -4.31 7.07 3.01
C TRP A 25 -4.30 8.48 2.45
N VAL A 26 -3.20 9.20 2.63
CA VAL A 26 -3.13 10.62 2.31
C VAL A 26 -2.60 10.82 0.89
N ASN A 27 -3.43 11.41 0.03
CA ASN A 27 -3.07 11.73 -1.37
C ASN A 27 -2.58 10.50 -2.13
N MET A 28 -3.30 9.40 -1.98
CA MET A 28 -2.99 8.13 -2.62
C MET A 28 -4.15 7.68 -3.47
N ALA A 29 -3.84 7.08 -4.61
CA ALA A 29 -4.82 6.40 -5.44
C ALA A 29 -4.51 4.91 -5.36
N VAL A 30 -5.44 4.12 -4.84
CA VAL A 30 -5.23 2.71 -4.56
C VAL A 30 -6.18 1.87 -5.39
N GLN A 31 -5.65 0.82 -6.01
CA GLN A 31 -6.43 -0.11 -6.81
C GLN A 31 -6.22 -1.52 -6.27
N PHE A 32 -7.32 -2.22 -6.03
CA PHE A 32 -7.31 -3.63 -5.64
C PHE A 32 -7.61 -4.44 -6.90
N LEU A 33 -6.58 -5.03 -7.48
CA LEU A 33 -6.65 -5.59 -8.83
C LEU A 33 -6.97 -7.08 -8.83
N VAL A 34 -6.45 -7.82 -7.86
CA VAL A 34 -6.75 -9.24 -7.69
C VAL A 34 -7.03 -9.48 -6.21
N ASP A 35 -8.19 -10.00 -5.91
CA ASP A 35 -8.57 -10.39 -4.55
C ASP A 35 -9.77 -11.32 -4.64
N ARG A 36 -10.45 -11.56 -3.53
CA ARG A 36 -11.61 -12.45 -3.54
C ARG A 36 -12.70 -11.94 -4.47
N ALA A 37 -12.94 -10.63 -4.45
CA ALA A 37 -13.98 -10.02 -5.28
C ALA A 37 -13.56 -9.89 -6.73
N HIS A 38 -12.26 -9.85 -6.99
CA HIS A 38 -11.71 -9.66 -8.33
C HIS A 38 -10.84 -10.86 -8.67
N GLY A 39 -11.39 -11.80 -9.39
CA GLY A 39 -10.69 -13.01 -9.81
C GLY A 39 -10.90 -14.21 -8.92
N GLY A 40 -11.47 -14.04 -7.73
CA GLY A 40 -11.77 -15.16 -6.83
C GLY A 40 -10.56 -15.71 -6.10
N ALA A 41 -9.61 -14.86 -5.75
CA ALA A 41 -8.41 -15.29 -5.03
C ALA A 41 -8.77 -15.77 -3.62
N HIS A 42 -7.95 -16.68 -3.08
CA HIS A 42 -8.13 -17.21 -1.73
C HIS A 42 -7.00 -16.83 -0.79
N GLN A 43 -5.80 -16.56 -1.32
CA GLN A 43 -4.60 -16.40 -0.50
C GLN A 43 -3.80 -15.16 -0.86
N VAL A 44 -4.32 -14.30 -1.72
CA VAL A 44 -3.53 -13.18 -2.20
C VAL A 44 -4.42 -11.97 -2.49
N VAL A 45 -3.87 -10.79 -2.25
CA VAL A 45 -4.38 -9.52 -2.79
C VAL A 45 -3.23 -8.89 -3.56
N PHE A 46 -3.50 -8.46 -4.78
CA PHE A 46 -2.52 -7.78 -5.61
C PHE A 46 -3.06 -6.40 -5.93
N GLY A 47 -2.28 -5.39 -5.63
CA GLY A 47 -2.73 -4.03 -5.80
C GLY A 47 -1.67 -3.09 -6.35
N ARG A 48 -2.12 -1.88 -6.62
CA ARG A 48 -1.28 -0.82 -7.15
C ARG A 48 -1.64 0.47 -6.44
N THR A 49 -0.63 1.25 -6.10
CA THR A 49 -0.83 2.56 -5.48
C THR A 49 0.01 3.59 -6.18
N VAL A 50 -0.59 4.75 -6.45
CA VAL A 50 0.12 5.92 -6.93
C VAL A 50 0.06 6.98 -5.84
N PHE A 51 1.23 7.46 -5.45
CA PHE A 51 1.37 8.49 -4.43
C PHE A 51 1.62 9.81 -5.13
N ALA A 52 0.76 10.78 -4.91
CA ALA A 52 0.93 12.10 -5.50
C ALA A 52 2.22 12.75 -5.00
N PRO A 53 2.81 13.67 -5.76
CA PRO A 53 3.95 14.42 -5.26
C PRO A 53 3.55 15.30 -4.10
N GLY A 54 4.55 15.68 -3.30
CA GLY A 54 4.32 16.51 -2.14
C GLY A 54 4.07 15.66 -0.91
N GLU A 55 2.89 15.81 -0.32
CA GLU A 55 2.64 15.18 0.97
C GLU A 55 1.77 13.95 0.87
N SER A 56 2.12 13.01 0.05
CA SER A 56 1.37 11.77 0.06
C SER A 56 2.05 10.77 0.99
N VAL A 57 1.26 10.22 1.89
CA VAL A 57 1.75 9.42 2.98
C VAL A 57 0.79 8.26 3.24
N HIS A 58 1.33 7.05 3.36
CA HIS A 58 0.60 5.95 3.93
C HIS A 58 1.10 5.80 5.37
N GLU A 59 0.25 6.18 6.32
CA GLU A 59 0.61 6.23 7.73
C GLU A 59 1.04 4.87 8.26
N LEU A 60 1.74 4.86 9.37
CA LEU A 60 2.11 3.60 10.01
C LEU A 60 0.87 2.78 10.30
N HIS A 61 0.86 1.57 9.78
CA HIS A 61 -0.24 0.64 9.90
C HIS A 61 0.31 -0.77 9.87
N ARG A 62 -0.56 -1.74 10.12
CA ARG A 62 -0.15 -3.14 9.99
C ARG A 62 -1.31 -3.99 9.50
N HIS A 63 -0.95 -5.14 8.96
CA HIS A 63 -1.89 -6.14 8.49
C HIS A 63 -1.70 -7.39 9.34
N PRO A 64 -2.54 -7.59 10.38
CA PRO A 64 -2.36 -8.75 11.25
C PRO A 64 -2.53 -10.08 10.54
N GLY A 65 -3.25 -10.11 9.42
CA GLY A 65 -3.55 -11.34 8.69
C GLY A 65 -2.74 -11.56 7.43
N ALA A 66 -1.73 -10.75 7.15
CA ALA A 66 -0.99 -10.89 5.91
C ALA A 66 0.44 -10.38 6.03
N GLU A 67 1.33 -10.96 5.24
CA GLU A 67 2.62 -10.35 4.98
C GLU A 67 2.53 -9.58 3.68
N GLU A 68 3.43 -8.62 3.48
CA GLU A 68 3.34 -7.73 2.34
C GLU A 68 4.66 -7.61 1.61
N VAL A 69 4.60 -7.65 0.27
CA VAL A 69 5.75 -7.35 -0.59
C VAL A 69 5.40 -6.11 -1.39
N VAL A 70 6.33 -5.19 -1.47
CA VAL A 70 6.17 -3.93 -2.21
C VAL A 70 7.27 -3.83 -3.26
N TYR A 71 6.90 -3.46 -4.47
CA TYR A 71 7.83 -3.26 -5.58
C TYR A 71 7.62 -1.86 -6.12
N LEU A 72 8.66 -1.02 -6.06
CA LEU A 72 8.56 0.35 -6.55
C LEU A 72 8.82 0.38 -8.04
N VAL A 73 7.83 0.84 -8.79
CA VAL A 73 7.84 0.82 -10.25
C VAL A 73 8.32 2.15 -10.81
N ARG A 74 7.98 3.25 -10.15
CA ARG A 74 8.26 4.60 -10.65
C ARG A 74 8.45 5.53 -9.47
N GLY A 75 9.35 6.49 -9.62
CA GLY A 75 9.58 7.50 -8.59
C GLY A 75 10.50 7.01 -7.49
N SER A 76 10.31 7.53 -6.30
CA SER A 76 11.11 7.18 -5.14
C SER A 76 10.31 7.42 -3.88
N GLY A 77 10.78 6.91 -2.76
CA GLY A 77 10.13 7.17 -1.50
C GLY A 77 10.84 6.50 -0.35
N VAL A 78 10.22 6.55 0.81
CA VAL A 78 10.78 5.99 2.03
C VAL A 78 9.77 5.03 2.64
N ALA A 79 10.19 3.78 2.81
CA ALA A 79 9.45 2.81 3.60
C ALA A 79 9.96 2.85 5.03
N THR A 80 9.07 2.68 5.99
CA THR A 80 9.49 2.73 7.39
C THR A 80 8.71 1.74 8.22
N ASN A 81 9.32 1.26 9.30
CA ASN A 81 8.61 0.47 10.31
C ASN A 81 8.41 1.28 11.59
N GLY A 82 8.70 2.58 11.54
CA GLY A 82 8.60 3.47 12.68
C GLY A 82 9.95 3.75 13.32
N ASP A 83 10.85 2.79 13.33
CA ASP A 83 12.17 2.94 13.92
C ASP A 83 13.24 3.12 12.87
N GLU A 84 13.07 2.48 11.74
CA GLU A 84 14.03 2.50 10.65
C GLU A 84 13.38 3.02 9.39
N GLU A 85 14.17 3.67 8.56
CA GLU A 85 13.72 4.15 7.26
C GLU A 85 14.56 3.50 6.18
N ILE A 86 13.89 3.06 5.11
CA ILE A 86 14.53 2.42 3.97
C ILE A 86 14.17 3.24 2.74
N VAL A 87 15.17 3.83 2.11
CA VAL A 87 14.95 4.58 0.87
C VAL A 87 14.75 3.60 -0.26
N LEU A 88 13.67 3.78 -1.02
CA LEU A 88 13.36 2.94 -2.17
C LEU A 88 13.48 3.75 -3.45
N GLY A 89 14.12 3.16 -4.45
CA GLY A 89 14.14 3.66 -5.81
C GLY A 89 13.52 2.64 -6.74
N VAL A 90 13.45 2.99 -8.01
CA VAL A 90 12.85 2.11 -9.02
C VAL A 90 13.55 0.76 -9.03
N GLY A 91 12.76 -0.30 -8.97
CA GLY A 91 13.27 -1.67 -8.96
C GLY A 91 13.53 -2.24 -7.58
N ASP A 92 13.42 -1.43 -6.53
CA ASP A 92 13.61 -1.93 -5.18
C ASP A 92 12.36 -2.65 -4.70
N ILE A 93 12.58 -3.68 -3.91
CA ILE A 93 11.52 -4.49 -3.33
C ILE A 93 11.69 -4.47 -1.81
N ALA A 94 10.60 -4.19 -1.12
CA ALA A 94 10.58 -4.23 0.34
C ALA A 94 9.64 -5.32 0.80
N PHE A 95 9.99 -5.97 1.90
CA PHE A 95 9.16 -7.00 2.50
C PHE A 95 8.81 -6.59 3.93
N HIS A 96 7.54 -6.73 4.27
CA HIS A 96 7.03 -6.43 5.60
C HIS A 96 6.42 -7.70 6.18
N PRO A 97 7.00 -8.25 7.25
CA PRO A 97 6.44 -9.44 7.88
C PRO A 97 5.01 -9.21 8.37
N GLN A 98 4.28 -10.31 8.51
CA GLN A 98 2.91 -10.26 9.00
C GLN A 98 2.87 -9.54 10.35
N GLY A 99 1.97 -8.55 10.44
CA GLY A 99 1.76 -7.82 11.67
C GLY A 99 2.79 -6.74 11.99
N GLU A 100 3.80 -6.56 11.14
CA GLU A 100 4.79 -5.51 11.38
C GLU A 100 4.20 -4.15 11.06
N TRP A 101 4.44 -3.17 11.93
CA TRP A 101 4.08 -1.79 11.62
C TRP A 101 4.92 -1.29 10.46
N HIS A 102 4.30 -0.70 9.46
CA HIS A 102 5.02 -0.17 8.33
C HIS A 102 4.24 0.98 7.70
N GLY A 103 4.91 1.72 6.85
CA GLY A 103 4.31 2.81 6.10
C GLY A 103 5.22 3.26 4.99
N PHE A 104 4.77 4.24 4.23
CA PHE A 104 5.51 4.73 3.08
C PHE A 104 5.16 6.19 2.84
N TYR A 105 6.13 6.97 2.39
CA TYR A 105 5.83 8.31 1.91
C TYR A 105 6.68 8.67 0.70
N ASN A 106 6.09 9.48 -0.17
CA ASN A 106 6.76 9.98 -1.36
C ASN A 106 7.59 11.20 -0.96
N THR A 107 8.88 11.18 -1.27
CA THR A 107 9.78 12.25 -0.89
C THR A 107 9.91 13.34 -1.95
N SER A 108 9.37 13.12 -3.14
CA SER A 108 9.51 14.09 -4.22
C SER A 108 8.44 15.18 -4.14
N PRO A 109 8.80 16.45 -4.27
CA PRO A 109 7.80 17.51 -4.35
C PRO A 109 7.16 17.61 -5.73
N THR A 110 7.68 16.93 -6.74
CA THR A 110 7.24 17.13 -8.12
C THR A 110 6.84 15.86 -8.85
N GLU A 111 7.24 14.68 -8.37
CA GLU A 111 7.00 13.44 -9.11
C GLU A 111 6.20 12.45 -8.31
N GLU A 112 5.33 11.72 -9.00
CA GLU A 112 4.57 10.63 -8.39
C GLU A 112 5.49 9.46 -8.09
N ALA A 113 5.08 8.68 -7.10
CA ALA A 113 5.66 7.37 -6.86
C ALA A 113 4.59 6.33 -7.14
N GLU A 114 4.98 5.24 -7.77
CA GLU A 114 4.06 4.17 -8.10
C GLU A 114 4.61 2.86 -7.59
N MET A 115 3.79 2.12 -6.86
CA MET A 115 4.19 0.81 -6.35
C MET A 115 3.15 -0.24 -6.68
N ILE A 116 3.63 -1.45 -6.82
CA ILE A 116 2.82 -2.65 -6.86
C ILE A 116 3.04 -3.35 -5.52
N TRP A 117 1.98 -3.86 -4.93
CA TRP A 117 2.08 -4.53 -3.65
C TRP A 117 1.24 -5.79 -3.66
N VAL A 118 1.67 -6.74 -2.83
CA VAL A 118 1.00 -8.03 -2.69
C VAL A 118 0.83 -8.31 -1.21
N TRP A 119 -0.39 -8.67 -0.81
CA TRP A 119 -0.63 -9.27 0.51
C TRP A 119 -0.74 -10.77 0.32
N ALA A 120 0.02 -11.51 1.08
CA ALA A 120 0.00 -12.98 1.03
C ALA A 120 -0.64 -13.51 2.31
N GLY A 121 -1.52 -14.50 2.15
CA GLY A 121 -2.24 -15.10 3.26
C GLY A 121 -3.62 -14.51 3.50
N ALA A 122 -4.04 -13.58 2.67
CA ALA A 122 -5.34 -12.93 2.78
C ALA A 122 -5.86 -12.67 1.38
N ALA A 123 -7.17 -12.57 1.23
CA ALA A 123 -7.78 -12.34 -0.07
C ALA A 123 -8.67 -11.11 -0.08
N SER A 124 -8.61 -10.29 0.97
CA SER A 124 -9.38 -9.05 1.07
C SER A 124 -8.75 -8.14 2.12
N LYS A 125 -9.18 -6.89 2.14
CA LYS A 125 -8.80 -5.97 3.21
C LYS A 125 -9.19 -6.51 4.57
N ASP A 126 -10.38 -7.08 4.67
CA ASP A 126 -10.88 -7.60 5.94
C ASP A 126 -10.03 -8.76 6.42
N ASP A 127 -9.63 -9.66 5.53
CA ASP A 127 -8.79 -10.80 5.89
C ASP A 127 -7.42 -10.34 6.38
N ALA A 128 -6.82 -9.41 5.66
CA ALA A 128 -5.50 -8.90 6.01
C ALA A 128 -5.55 -8.09 7.30
N GLY A 129 -6.64 -7.40 7.51
CA GLY A 129 -6.77 -6.47 8.62
C GLY A 129 -6.04 -5.18 8.31
N TYR A 130 -6.43 -4.13 9.00
CA TYR A 130 -5.80 -2.84 8.83
C TYR A 130 -5.91 -2.08 10.13
N GLU A 131 -4.78 -1.86 10.77
CA GLU A 131 -4.73 -1.12 12.03
C GLU A 131 -3.76 0.03 11.87
N VAL A 132 -4.18 1.22 12.24
CA VAL A 132 -3.34 2.41 12.20
C VAL A 132 -2.76 2.62 13.57
N LYS A 133 -1.46 2.93 13.63
CA LYS A 133 -0.80 3.14 14.91
C LYS A 133 -1.14 4.52 15.44
N ASP A 134 -1.66 4.57 16.67
CA ASP A 134 -2.09 5.82 17.30
C ASP A 134 -0.94 6.82 17.37
N GLY A 135 -1.22 8.04 16.95
CA GLY A 135 -0.24 9.11 17.04
C GLY A 135 0.91 9.00 16.09
N ALA A 136 0.91 7.97 15.23
CA ALA A 136 1.99 7.79 14.27
C ALA A 136 1.75 8.65 13.06
N SER A 137 2.83 9.24 12.55
CA SER A 137 2.76 10.08 11.38
C SER A 137 4.09 9.99 10.68
N LEU A 138 4.08 9.67 9.39
CA LEU A 138 5.28 9.43 8.66
C LEU A 138 5.77 10.66 7.97
N GLY A 139 7.06 10.94 8.14
CA GLY A 139 7.76 11.84 7.25
C GLY A 139 7.25 13.25 7.14
N ARG A 140 6.18 13.57 7.79
CA ARG A 140 5.64 14.91 7.72
C ARG A 140 6.15 15.77 8.84
N GLY A 141 7.30 15.44 9.36
CA GLY A 141 7.85 16.18 10.45
C GLY A 141 6.94 16.13 11.65
N HIS A 142 6.02 15.22 11.58
CA HIS A 142 5.09 15.04 12.63
C HIS A 142 4.17 16.16 12.77
N SER A 143 4.03 16.91 11.72
CA SER A 143 3.25 18.12 11.78
C SER A 143 1.80 17.81 11.97
N HIS A 144 1.31 16.72 11.53
CA HIS A 144 -0.06 16.41 11.76
C HIS A 144 -0.17 15.55 12.99
N GLY A 145 0.89 15.39 13.57
CA GLY A 145 0.99 14.70 14.87
C GLY A 145 0.39 13.55 14.74
#